data_2bef14464346f41110d41c731244706c
#
_entry.id   2bef14464346f41110d41c731244706c
#
_cell.length_a   1.000
_cell.length_b   1.000
_cell.length_c   1.000
_cell.angle_alpha   90.00
_cell.angle_beta   90.00
_cell.angle_gamma   90.00
#
_symmetry.space_group_name_H-M   'P 1'
#
loop_
_entity.id
_entity.type
_entity.pdbx_description
1 polymer ?
#
loop_
_entity_poly.entity_id
_entity_poly.type
_entity_poly.pdbx_seq_one_letter_code
_entity_poly.pdbx_strand_id
1 'polypeptide(L)'
;MFVYHKKINKNSEKTKKYRPQMTEGNILKGFILFAIPLFLGSLFQQLYGTVDLLFVGNILGKNDAAAVGSSSILVTCLIGLFTGISVGAGVVTAQYWGAKDTDNVTHSIENSLFIGLIGGIILTGIGEVLCGPALHWLSVPETIMDHAVCYLRIYLLSILPMIMYNMSAAILRAIGDSKTPFLVLASGGILNVCMDALFIGFLDMSVAGAAFATMVSQMFTAVVLTVFLVQREKLLGNKWKIDLNLITKVITVGVPLGIQSMILTLSNLVVQYYINGFGENDIAAFTIYFKVENLIYLPIMAFGQAMVTFVGQNIGAGKVDRIKKAALECNFFSAVVIGVLSGILLLSGRGILKLFCSDEEVIAEGLKIIHISFPFYFICAILEVTGSILRGAGKTLQSMVIVIVSLCGFRIIILKVLLIRSHTIQAVATVYPLSWFCAAVLFVGCWMYYKNKMDFYGAF
;
A
#
# COMPACT_ATOMS: atom_id res chain seq x y z
N MET A 1 -19.54 6.17 42.67
CA MET A 1 -19.57 5.12 41.62
C MET A 1 -20.55 5.46 40.48
N PHE A 2 -21.74 5.96 40.73
CA PHE A 2 -22.78 6.33 39.72
C PHE A 2 -22.41 7.52 38.81
N VAL A 3 -21.58 8.46 39.26
CA VAL A 3 -21.20 9.66 38.46
C VAL A 3 -20.14 9.31 37.42
N TYR A 4 -19.30 8.29 37.66
CA TYR A 4 -18.27 7.85 36.73
C TYR A 4 -18.88 7.08 35.54
N HIS A 5 -19.91 6.28 35.75
CA HIS A 5 -20.63 5.58 34.69
C HIS A 5 -21.39 6.51 33.74
N LYS A 6 -21.93 7.63 34.25
CA LYS A 6 -22.63 8.61 33.42
C LYS A 6 -21.71 9.44 32.52
N LYS A 7 -20.45 9.68 32.97
CA LYS A 7 -19.41 10.34 32.13
C LYS A 7 -18.87 9.44 31.03
N ILE A 8 -18.70 8.14 31.29
CA ILE A 8 -18.25 7.15 30.29
C ILE A 8 -19.32 6.99 29.21
N ASN A 9 -20.61 6.92 29.57
CA ASN A 9 -21.68 6.82 28.58
C ASN A 9 -21.84 8.09 27.71
N LYS A 10 -21.68 9.28 28.29
CA LYS A 10 -21.74 10.54 27.51
C LYS A 10 -20.53 10.69 26.55
N ASN A 11 -19.35 10.18 26.91
CA ASN A 11 -18.20 10.17 26.02
C ASN A 11 -18.32 9.09 24.96
N SER A 12 -18.92 7.93 25.22
CA SER A 12 -19.17 6.88 24.23
C SER A 12 -20.25 7.30 23.22
N GLU A 13 -21.26 8.07 23.63
CA GLU A 13 -22.22 8.67 22.70
C GLU A 13 -21.63 9.82 21.87
N LYS A 14 -20.73 10.64 22.44
CA LYS A 14 -20.00 11.68 21.69
C LYS A 14 -19.01 11.06 20.68
N THR A 15 -18.34 9.95 21.00
CA THR A 15 -17.47 9.24 20.07
C THR A 15 -18.25 8.51 18.97
N LYS A 16 -19.47 8.02 19.25
CA LYS A 16 -20.36 7.50 18.20
C LYS A 16 -20.82 8.60 17.20
N LYS A 17 -20.86 9.87 17.60
CA LYS A 17 -21.33 11.00 16.79
C LYS A 17 -20.30 11.49 15.74
N TYR A 18 -19.05 11.02 15.77
CA TYR A 18 -17.94 11.48 14.91
C TYR A 18 -17.38 10.42 13.96
N ARG A 19 -18.15 9.40 13.61
CA ARG A 19 -17.76 8.44 12.57
C ARG A 19 -18.24 8.96 11.23
N PRO A 20 -17.38 9.37 10.29
CA PRO A 20 -17.80 9.73 8.95
C PRO A 20 -18.37 8.47 8.28
N GLN A 21 -19.69 8.35 8.29
CA GLN A 21 -20.37 7.29 7.56
C GLN A 21 -20.28 7.65 6.07
N MET A 22 -19.48 6.90 5.30
CA MET A 22 -19.42 7.11 3.85
C MET A 22 -20.73 6.76 3.14
N THR A 23 -21.68 6.23 3.86
CA THR A 23 -23.03 5.91 3.39
C THR A 23 -23.99 7.11 3.36
N GLU A 24 -23.61 8.27 3.93
CA GLU A 24 -24.47 9.46 4.03
C GLU A 24 -23.73 10.74 3.61
N GLY A 25 -24.47 11.81 3.41
CA GLY A 25 -23.92 13.12 3.06
C GLY A 25 -23.33 13.23 1.64
N ASN A 26 -22.53 14.27 1.42
CA ASN A 26 -21.90 14.54 0.12
C ASN A 26 -20.77 13.54 -0.15
N ILE A 27 -20.81 12.87 -1.29
CA ILE A 27 -19.89 11.80 -1.69
C ILE A 27 -18.46 12.33 -1.76
N LEU A 28 -18.24 13.38 -2.53
CA LEU A 28 -16.91 13.92 -2.81
C LEU A 28 -16.26 14.48 -1.53
N LYS A 29 -17.03 15.19 -0.70
CA LYS A 29 -16.52 15.70 0.59
C LYS A 29 -16.10 14.57 1.51
N GLY A 30 -16.92 13.52 1.64
CA GLY A 30 -16.58 12.33 2.45
C GLY A 30 -15.33 11.62 1.93
N PHE A 31 -15.25 11.43 0.62
CA PHE A 31 -14.13 10.81 -0.06
C PHE A 31 -12.81 11.57 0.19
N ILE A 32 -12.79 12.90 -0.02
CA ILE A 32 -11.61 13.74 0.17
C ILE A 32 -11.16 13.74 1.64
N LEU A 33 -12.08 13.98 2.58
CA LEU A 33 -11.75 14.01 4.01
C LEU A 33 -11.19 12.68 4.52
N PHE A 34 -11.60 11.57 3.91
CA PHE A 34 -11.08 10.25 4.23
C PHE A 34 -9.73 9.97 3.55
N ALA A 35 -9.53 10.44 2.31
CA ALA A 35 -8.31 10.23 1.56
C ALA A 35 -7.12 11.05 2.10
N ILE A 36 -7.35 12.26 2.65
CA ILE A 36 -6.26 13.12 3.16
C ILE A 36 -5.40 12.40 4.23
N PRO A 37 -5.95 11.81 5.31
CA PRO A 37 -5.11 11.08 6.28
C PRO A 37 -4.38 9.89 5.67
N LEU A 38 -4.96 9.21 4.67
CA LEU A 38 -4.31 8.10 3.97
C LEU A 38 -3.10 8.60 3.16
N PHE A 39 -3.28 9.68 2.42
CA PHE A 39 -2.19 10.33 1.68
C PHE A 39 -1.07 10.79 2.60
N LEU A 40 -1.42 11.49 3.68
CA LEU A 40 -0.43 11.92 4.67
C LEU A 40 0.30 10.74 5.31
N GLY A 41 -0.40 9.65 5.62
CA GLY A 41 0.21 8.43 6.14
C GLY A 41 1.24 7.83 5.18
N SER A 42 0.88 7.71 3.90
CA SER A 42 1.81 7.22 2.86
C SER A 42 3.00 8.16 2.65
N LEU A 43 2.77 9.49 2.72
CA LEU A 43 3.83 10.49 2.63
C LEU A 43 4.81 10.39 3.81
N PHE A 44 4.32 10.30 5.04
CA PHE A 44 5.15 10.09 6.22
C PHE A 44 5.94 8.78 6.14
N GLN A 45 5.32 7.70 5.66
CA GLN A 45 5.98 6.41 5.47
C GLN A 45 7.13 6.53 4.46
N GLN A 46 6.94 7.25 3.37
CA GLN A 46 7.99 7.50 2.38
C GLN A 46 9.12 8.35 2.95
N LEU A 47 8.80 9.36 3.76
CA LEU A 47 9.79 10.24 4.37
C LEU A 47 10.68 9.50 5.36
N TYR A 48 10.10 8.76 6.34
CA TYR A 48 10.94 8.06 7.30
C TYR A 48 11.76 6.93 6.67
N GLY A 49 11.23 6.22 5.67
CA GLY A 49 12.02 5.25 4.91
C GLY A 49 13.19 5.88 4.15
N THR A 50 13.04 7.13 3.68
CA THR A 50 14.16 7.89 3.09
C THR A 50 15.19 8.27 4.14
N VAL A 51 14.76 8.69 5.33
CA VAL A 51 15.65 9.03 6.45
C VAL A 51 16.44 7.80 6.91
N ASP A 52 15.79 6.63 7.05
CA ASP A 52 16.44 5.36 7.37
C ASP A 52 17.57 5.04 6.37
N LEU A 53 17.28 5.13 5.06
CA LEU A 53 18.30 4.96 4.01
C LEU A 53 19.45 5.97 4.10
N LEU A 54 19.18 7.21 4.51
CA LEU A 54 20.23 8.22 4.71
C LEU A 54 21.13 7.88 5.92
N PHE A 55 20.56 7.38 7.03
CA PHE A 55 21.35 6.90 8.16
C PHE A 55 22.25 5.73 7.75
N VAL A 56 21.69 4.72 7.08
CA VAL A 56 22.45 3.55 6.62
C VAL A 56 23.53 3.96 5.62
N GLY A 57 23.19 4.76 4.61
CA GLY A 57 24.12 5.12 3.53
C GLY A 57 25.26 6.04 3.96
N ASN A 58 24.99 7.04 4.84
CA ASN A 58 25.98 8.01 5.23
C ASN A 58 26.85 7.59 6.43
N ILE A 59 26.30 6.77 7.35
CA ILE A 59 27.01 6.39 8.58
C ILE A 59 27.65 5.02 8.45
N LEU A 60 26.93 4.02 7.90
CA LEU A 60 27.42 2.63 7.85
C LEU A 60 28.25 2.32 6.61
N GLY A 61 28.11 3.07 5.54
CA GLY A 61 28.91 2.92 4.33
C GLY A 61 28.29 2.00 3.26
N LYS A 62 29.05 1.81 2.16
CA LYS A 62 28.52 1.18 0.93
C LYS A 62 28.14 -0.29 1.09
N ASN A 63 28.91 -1.06 1.87
CA ASN A 63 28.68 -2.50 2.03
C ASN A 63 27.41 -2.77 2.81
N ASP A 64 27.17 -2.01 3.87
CA ASP A 64 25.99 -2.12 4.70
C ASP A 64 24.73 -1.66 3.96
N ALA A 65 24.83 -0.57 3.20
CA ALA A 65 23.75 -0.12 2.33
C ALA A 65 23.40 -1.17 1.25
N ALA A 66 24.38 -1.85 0.69
CA ALA A 66 24.19 -2.94 -0.27
C ALA A 66 23.51 -4.16 0.38
N ALA A 67 23.89 -4.52 1.63
CA ALA A 67 23.29 -5.60 2.39
C ALA A 67 21.80 -5.34 2.66
N VAL A 68 21.45 -4.12 3.12
CA VAL A 68 20.06 -3.68 3.32
C VAL A 68 19.28 -3.70 2.01
N GLY A 69 19.86 -3.16 0.93
CA GLY A 69 19.23 -3.10 -0.40
C GLY A 69 18.91 -4.49 -0.96
N SER A 70 19.83 -5.44 -0.84
CA SER A 70 19.65 -6.83 -1.31
C SER A 70 18.53 -7.55 -0.55
N SER A 71 18.36 -7.26 0.72
CA SER A 71 17.32 -7.85 1.58
C SER A 71 15.93 -7.28 1.30
N SER A 72 15.83 -6.03 0.82
CA SER A 72 14.55 -5.31 0.66
C SER A 72 13.59 -5.95 -0.35
N ILE A 73 14.10 -6.62 -1.38
CA ILE A 73 13.28 -7.29 -2.40
C ILE A 73 12.49 -8.44 -1.79
N LEU A 74 13.15 -9.29 -0.99
CA LEU A 74 12.52 -10.42 -0.29
C LEU A 74 11.42 -9.93 0.65
N VAL A 75 11.75 -8.92 1.43
CA VAL A 75 10.82 -8.28 2.38
C VAL A 75 9.58 -7.75 1.64
N THR A 76 9.76 -7.02 0.54
CA THR A 76 8.65 -6.44 -0.22
C THR A 76 7.69 -7.51 -0.75
N CYS A 77 8.21 -8.63 -1.26
CA CYS A 77 7.39 -9.75 -1.72
C CYS A 77 6.55 -10.36 -0.59
N LEU A 78 7.16 -10.60 0.58
CA LEU A 78 6.48 -11.19 1.73
C LEU A 78 5.38 -10.25 2.28
N ILE A 79 5.68 -8.96 2.36
CA ILE A 79 4.73 -7.93 2.82
C ILE A 79 3.52 -7.84 1.87
N GLY A 80 3.76 -7.91 0.56
CA GLY A 80 2.72 -7.76 -0.46
C GLY A 80 1.55 -8.71 -0.27
N LEU A 81 1.82 -9.99 0.06
CA LEU A 81 0.79 -11.00 0.28
C LEU A 81 -0.13 -10.61 1.45
N PHE A 82 0.44 -10.26 2.60
CA PHE A 82 -0.35 -9.94 3.80
C PHE A 82 -1.01 -8.56 3.74
N THR A 83 -0.44 -7.62 2.99
CA THR A 83 -1.13 -6.36 2.69
C THR A 83 -2.45 -6.65 1.95
N GLY A 84 -2.46 -7.58 0.98
CA GLY A 84 -3.68 -8.01 0.31
C GLY A 84 -4.70 -8.62 1.27
N ILE A 85 -4.28 -9.52 2.18
CA ILE A 85 -5.16 -10.13 3.18
C ILE A 85 -5.74 -9.07 4.13
N SER A 86 -4.93 -8.08 4.54
CA SER A 86 -5.39 -6.96 5.37
C SER A 86 -6.46 -6.12 4.66
N VAL A 87 -6.28 -5.86 3.35
CA VAL A 87 -7.32 -5.20 2.54
C VAL A 87 -8.59 -6.04 2.47
N GLY A 88 -8.47 -7.37 2.30
CA GLY A 88 -9.60 -8.31 2.34
C GLY A 88 -10.38 -8.22 3.65
N ALA A 89 -9.70 -8.21 4.78
CA ALA A 89 -10.31 -8.01 6.10
C ALA A 89 -11.05 -6.66 6.19
N GLY A 90 -10.43 -5.59 5.67
CA GLY A 90 -11.04 -4.27 5.57
C GLY A 90 -12.31 -4.27 4.72
N VAL A 91 -12.32 -4.94 3.57
CA VAL A 91 -13.49 -5.04 2.69
C VAL A 91 -14.63 -5.76 3.39
N VAL A 92 -14.40 -6.94 3.97
CA VAL A 92 -15.42 -7.74 4.67
C VAL A 92 -15.99 -6.95 5.86
N THR A 93 -15.12 -6.34 6.66
CA THR A 93 -15.56 -5.50 7.81
C THR A 93 -16.35 -4.28 7.34
N ALA A 94 -15.94 -3.61 6.24
CA ALA A 94 -16.65 -2.43 5.71
C ALA A 94 -18.07 -2.77 5.26
N GLN A 95 -18.26 -3.95 4.67
CA GLN A 95 -19.56 -4.41 4.23
C GLN A 95 -20.49 -4.69 5.41
N TYR A 96 -20.05 -5.43 6.43
CA TYR A 96 -20.85 -5.63 7.66
C TYR A 96 -21.11 -4.30 8.40
N TRP A 97 -20.12 -3.41 8.43
CA TRP A 97 -20.29 -2.07 8.99
C TRP A 97 -21.38 -1.26 8.28
N GLY A 98 -21.37 -1.29 6.93
CA GLY A 98 -22.40 -0.65 6.10
C GLY A 98 -23.78 -1.24 6.32
N ALA A 99 -23.89 -2.54 6.50
CA ALA A 99 -25.13 -3.25 6.82
C ALA A 99 -25.64 -2.96 8.25
N LYS A 100 -24.85 -2.29 9.08
CA LYS A 100 -25.13 -2.05 10.51
C LYS A 100 -25.24 -3.35 11.34
N ASP A 101 -24.63 -4.43 10.86
CA ASP A 101 -24.58 -5.72 11.52
C ASP A 101 -23.42 -5.72 12.53
N THR A 102 -23.72 -5.26 13.74
CA THR A 102 -22.71 -5.07 14.80
C THR A 102 -22.06 -6.36 15.25
N ASP A 103 -22.80 -7.46 15.22
CA ASP A 103 -22.31 -8.77 15.69
C ASP A 103 -21.30 -9.32 14.69
N ASN A 104 -21.61 -9.32 13.40
CA ASN A 104 -20.68 -9.73 12.36
C ASN A 104 -19.51 -8.76 12.17
N VAL A 105 -19.67 -7.46 12.48
CA VAL A 105 -18.49 -6.54 12.56
C VAL A 105 -17.55 -7.01 13.65
N THR A 106 -18.05 -7.30 14.86
CA THR A 106 -17.23 -7.77 15.97
C THR A 106 -16.51 -9.08 15.62
N HIS A 107 -17.24 -10.07 15.10
CA HIS A 107 -16.66 -11.34 14.68
C HIS A 107 -15.68 -11.20 13.51
N SER A 108 -15.93 -10.29 12.57
CA SER A 108 -14.99 -9.99 11.48
C SER A 108 -13.68 -9.42 12.02
N ILE A 109 -13.72 -8.54 13.03
CA ILE A 109 -12.54 -7.99 13.67
C ILE A 109 -11.74 -9.08 14.39
N GLU A 110 -12.42 -9.90 15.23
CA GLU A 110 -11.79 -11.00 15.97
C GLU A 110 -11.08 -11.98 15.03
N ASN A 111 -11.77 -12.44 13.99
CA ASN A 111 -11.22 -13.41 13.03
C ASN A 111 -10.11 -12.81 12.16
N SER A 112 -10.20 -11.52 11.81
CA SER A 112 -9.14 -10.82 11.07
C SER A 112 -7.87 -10.67 11.91
N LEU A 113 -7.98 -10.28 13.18
CA LEU A 113 -6.84 -10.21 14.09
C LEU A 113 -6.21 -11.60 14.32
N PHE A 114 -7.03 -12.66 14.41
CA PHE A 114 -6.56 -14.03 14.50
C PHE A 114 -5.77 -14.44 13.25
N ILE A 115 -6.27 -14.15 12.03
CA ILE A 115 -5.57 -14.38 10.77
C ILE A 115 -4.23 -13.62 10.77
N GLY A 116 -4.24 -12.36 11.19
CA GLY A 116 -3.03 -11.53 11.26
C GLY A 116 -1.97 -12.10 12.19
N LEU A 117 -2.41 -12.55 13.38
CA LEU A 117 -1.51 -13.14 14.38
C LEU A 117 -0.90 -14.45 13.89
N ILE A 118 -1.75 -15.40 13.49
CA ILE A 118 -1.28 -16.73 13.04
C ILE A 118 -0.46 -16.60 11.75
N GLY A 119 -0.97 -15.86 10.79
CA GLY A 119 -0.26 -15.62 9.53
C GLY A 119 1.09 -14.91 9.73
N GLY A 120 1.15 -13.94 10.63
CA GLY A 120 2.38 -13.25 11.00
C GLY A 120 3.40 -14.18 11.64
N ILE A 121 2.99 -15.04 12.58
CA ILE A 121 3.87 -16.04 13.20
C ILE A 121 4.41 -17.02 12.14
N ILE A 122 3.53 -17.56 11.30
CA ILE A 122 3.92 -18.53 10.25
C ILE A 122 4.91 -17.85 9.28
N LEU A 123 4.62 -16.63 8.83
CA LEU A 123 5.47 -15.95 7.86
C LEU A 123 6.84 -15.57 8.45
N THR A 124 6.87 -15.10 9.70
CA THR A 124 8.13 -14.86 10.41
C THR A 124 8.94 -16.14 10.51
N GLY A 125 8.33 -17.27 10.92
CA GLY A 125 9.00 -18.56 11.01
C GLY A 125 9.54 -19.07 9.67
N ILE A 126 8.73 -18.99 8.61
CA ILE A 126 9.17 -19.36 7.25
C ILE A 126 10.32 -18.45 6.78
N GLY A 127 10.20 -17.14 7.03
CA GLY A 127 11.21 -16.17 6.68
C GLY A 127 12.55 -16.45 7.36
N GLU A 128 12.55 -16.73 8.67
CA GLU A 128 13.76 -17.08 9.42
C GLU A 128 14.46 -18.33 8.89
N VAL A 129 13.69 -19.38 8.55
CA VAL A 129 14.24 -20.62 7.99
C VAL A 129 14.81 -20.39 6.57
N LEU A 130 14.13 -19.58 5.77
CA LEU A 130 14.51 -19.34 4.37
C LEU A 130 15.50 -18.17 4.21
N CYS A 131 15.83 -17.42 5.27
CA CYS A 131 16.67 -16.22 5.21
C CYS A 131 17.99 -16.45 4.47
N GLY A 132 18.81 -17.39 4.95
CA GLY A 132 20.10 -17.73 4.33
C GLY A 132 19.95 -18.26 2.90
N PRO A 133 19.19 -19.36 2.67
CA PRO A 133 18.94 -19.88 1.32
C PRO A 133 18.45 -18.85 0.31
N ALA A 134 17.56 -17.93 0.72
CA ALA A 134 17.03 -16.91 -0.17
C ALA A 134 18.08 -15.88 -0.59
N LEU A 135 18.96 -15.44 0.31
CA LEU A 135 20.05 -14.53 0.00
C LEU A 135 21.10 -15.19 -0.92
N HIS A 136 21.40 -16.46 -0.70
CA HIS A 136 22.25 -17.22 -1.61
C HIS A 136 21.63 -17.38 -3.01
N TRP A 137 20.31 -17.62 -3.08
CA TRP A 137 19.60 -17.70 -4.36
C TRP A 137 19.60 -16.36 -5.12
N LEU A 138 19.57 -15.24 -4.40
CA LEU A 138 19.73 -13.90 -4.96
C LEU A 138 21.19 -13.55 -5.35
N SER A 139 22.13 -14.50 -5.18
CA SER A 139 23.54 -14.29 -5.47
C SER A 139 24.16 -13.09 -4.76
N VAL A 140 23.75 -12.87 -3.49
CA VAL A 140 24.35 -11.83 -2.65
C VAL A 140 25.84 -12.14 -2.46
N PRO A 141 26.75 -11.17 -2.71
CA PRO A 141 28.20 -11.39 -2.55
C PRO A 141 28.56 -11.84 -1.13
N GLU A 142 29.49 -12.79 -1.02
CA GLU A 142 29.96 -13.32 0.29
C GLU A 142 30.51 -12.22 1.21
N THR A 143 31.10 -11.16 0.64
CA THR A 143 31.66 -10.03 1.39
C THR A 143 30.63 -9.25 2.22
N ILE A 144 29.34 -9.31 1.86
CA ILE A 144 28.26 -8.63 2.55
C ILE A 144 27.21 -9.61 3.10
N MET A 145 27.41 -10.92 2.90
CA MET A 145 26.42 -11.95 3.24
C MET A 145 26.07 -11.94 4.75
N ASP A 146 27.06 -11.88 5.61
CA ASP A 146 26.84 -11.88 7.07
C ASP A 146 26.04 -10.66 7.54
N HIS A 147 26.31 -9.49 6.98
CA HIS A 147 25.56 -8.27 7.25
C HIS A 147 24.13 -8.37 6.72
N ALA A 148 23.94 -8.92 5.51
CA ALA A 148 22.61 -9.12 4.93
C ALA A 148 21.76 -10.12 5.72
N VAL A 149 22.37 -11.25 6.17
CA VAL A 149 21.69 -12.25 7.01
C VAL A 149 21.33 -11.64 8.38
N CYS A 150 22.25 -10.92 9.01
CA CYS A 150 22.01 -10.27 10.29
C CYS A 150 20.84 -9.26 10.18
N TYR A 151 20.89 -8.35 9.21
CA TYR A 151 19.83 -7.39 8.96
C TYR A 151 18.48 -8.08 8.70
N LEU A 152 18.47 -9.03 7.75
CA LEU A 152 17.24 -9.68 7.31
C LEU A 152 16.57 -10.47 8.46
N ARG A 153 17.32 -11.20 9.27
CA ARG A 153 16.76 -11.93 10.42
C ARG A 153 16.08 -10.99 11.42
N ILE A 154 16.75 -9.90 11.81
CA ILE A 154 16.17 -8.93 12.74
C ILE A 154 14.93 -8.28 12.12
N TYR A 155 15.00 -7.94 10.81
CA TYR A 155 13.88 -7.36 10.10
C TYR A 155 12.69 -8.32 10.01
N LEU A 156 12.92 -9.62 9.80
CA LEU A 156 11.87 -10.65 9.75
C LEU A 156 11.05 -10.72 11.05
N LEU A 157 11.64 -10.42 12.20
CA LEU A 157 10.90 -10.31 13.47
C LEU A 157 9.91 -9.14 13.45
N SER A 158 10.10 -8.13 12.61
CA SER A 158 9.16 -7.01 12.45
C SER A 158 7.93 -7.36 11.59
N ILE A 159 7.94 -8.49 10.89
CA ILE A 159 6.83 -8.88 9.99
C ILE A 159 5.54 -9.10 10.76
N LEU A 160 5.57 -9.83 11.88
CA LEU A 160 4.38 -10.02 12.72
C LEU A 160 3.79 -8.68 13.20
N PRO A 161 4.54 -7.78 13.85
CA PRO A 161 4.03 -6.45 14.21
C PRO A 161 3.46 -5.69 13.02
N MET A 162 4.15 -5.70 11.89
CA MET A 162 3.71 -4.98 10.69
C MET A 162 2.40 -5.52 10.12
N ILE A 163 2.20 -6.84 10.11
CA ILE A 163 0.94 -7.47 9.72
C ILE A 163 -0.17 -7.07 10.68
N MET A 164 0.08 -7.08 11.99
CA MET A 164 -0.90 -6.67 13.01
C MET A 164 -1.28 -5.20 12.88
N TYR A 165 -0.31 -4.30 12.62
CA TYR A 165 -0.59 -2.91 12.31
C TYR A 165 -1.47 -2.78 11.05
N ASN A 166 -1.08 -3.40 9.93
CA ASN A 166 -1.81 -3.31 8.66
C ASN A 166 -3.25 -3.84 8.79
N MET A 167 -3.44 -4.96 9.52
CA MET A 167 -4.74 -5.54 9.79
C MET A 167 -5.62 -4.59 10.61
N SER A 168 -5.10 -4.08 11.73
CA SER A 168 -5.81 -3.14 12.60
C SER A 168 -6.12 -1.83 11.87
N ALA A 169 -5.20 -1.34 11.04
CA ALA A 169 -5.38 -0.13 10.23
C ALA A 169 -6.46 -0.32 9.16
N ALA A 170 -6.48 -1.48 8.48
CA ALA A 170 -7.50 -1.80 7.48
C ALA A 170 -8.90 -1.88 8.11
N ILE A 171 -9.02 -2.49 9.29
CA ILE A 171 -10.27 -2.57 10.06
C ILE A 171 -10.74 -1.18 10.50
N LEU A 172 -9.85 -0.36 11.08
CA LEU A 172 -10.21 1.01 11.48
C LEU A 172 -10.67 1.85 10.28
N ARG A 173 -10.00 1.73 9.15
CA ARG A 173 -10.45 2.35 7.90
C ARG A 173 -11.83 1.84 7.48
N ALA A 174 -12.06 0.54 7.55
CA ALA A 174 -13.34 -0.09 7.22
C ALA A 174 -14.52 0.48 8.02
N ILE A 175 -14.30 0.81 9.31
CA ILE A 175 -15.32 1.44 10.18
C ILE A 175 -15.31 2.97 10.10
N GLY A 176 -14.60 3.57 9.14
CA GLY A 176 -14.60 4.99 8.84
C GLY A 176 -13.54 5.83 9.55
N ASP A 177 -12.55 5.22 10.21
CA ASP A 177 -11.47 5.93 10.89
C ASP A 177 -10.15 5.82 10.11
N SER A 178 -9.83 6.83 9.29
CA SER A 178 -8.53 6.94 8.61
C SER A 178 -7.51 7.76 9.41
N LYS A 179 -7.96 8.53 10.41
CA LYS A 179 -7.08 9.44 11.17
C LYS A 179 -6.22 8.71 12.20
N THR A 180 -6.82 7.80 12.96
CA THR A 180 -6.09 7.07 14.01
C THR A 180 -4.94 6.24 13.45
N PRO A 181 -5.12 5.42 12.39
CA PRO A 181 -3.99 4.72 11.77
C PRO A 181 -2.88 5.66 11.29
N PHE A 182 -3.24 6.81 10.70
CA PHE A 182 -2.27 7.82 10.30
C PHE A 182 -1.46 8.37 11.48
N LEU A 183 -2.12 8.78 12.57
CA LEU A 183 -1.43 9.36 13.74
C LEU A 183 -0.49 8.35 14.39
N VAL A 184 -0.92 7.08 14.51
CA VAL A 184 -0.07 6.01 15.06
C VAL A 184 1.11 5.74 14.13
N LEU A 185 0.90 5.71 12.81
CA LEU A 185 1.98 5.54 11.84
C LEU A 185 3.01 6.68 11.90
N ALA A 186 2.53 7.93 11.96
CA ALA A 186 3.40 9.09 12.07
C ALA A 186 4.23 9.08 13.36
N SER A 187 3.61 8.71 14.49
CA SER A 187 4.35 8.56 15.77
C SER A 187 5.38 7.43 15.72
N GLY A 188 5.05 6.32 15.06
CA GLY A 188 6.00 5.23 14.82
C GLY A 188 7.17 5.63 13.92
N GLY A 189 6.91 6.42 12.87
CA GLY A 189 7.97 6.95 12.01
C GLY A 189 8.93 7.90 12.76
N ILE A 190 8.39 8.76 13.62
CA ILE A 190 9.23 9.61 14.50
C ILE A 190 10.07 8.73 15.45
N LEU A 191 9.45 7.72 16.06
CA LEU A 191 10.15 6.78 16.92
C LEU A 191 11.26 6.03 16.16
N ASN A 192 11.00 5.60 14.91
CA ASN A 192 12.00 4.94 14.08
C ASN A 192 13.23 5.83 13.87
N VAL A 193 13.05 7.09 13.44
CA VAL A 193 14.16 8.05 13.27
C VAL A 193 14.94 8.27 14.59
N CYS A 194 14.25 8.35 15.74
CA CYS A 194 14.91 8.46 17.03
C CYS A 194 15.72 7.20 17.39
N MET A 195 15.19 6.02 17.05
CA MET A 195 15.89 4.74 17.28
C MET A 195 17.07 4.56 16.33
N ASP A 196 16.96 4.98 15.05
CA ASP A 196 18.09 4.99 14.12
C ASP A 196 19.23 5.88 14.66
N ALA A 197 18.93 7.09 15.10
CA ALA A 197 19.92 7.97 15.72
C ALA A 197 20.56 7.34 16.96
N LEU A 198 19.78 6.63 17.78
CA LEU A 198 20.28 5.95 18.97
C LEU A 198 21.15 4.73 18.64
N PHE A 199 20.62 3.79 17.83
CA PHE A 199 21.28 2.52 17.59
C PHE A 199 22.44 2.64 16.60
N ILE A 200 22.29 3.44 15.54
CA ILE A 200 23.34 3.64 14.55
C ILE A 200 24.29 4.74 14.99
N GLY A 201 23.75 5.91 15.45
CA GLY A 201 24.56 7.09 15.73
C GLY A 201 25.29 7.06 17.07
N PHE A 202 24.67 6.51 18.14
CA PHE A 202 25.27 6.51 19.48
C PHE A 202 25.82 5.14 19.92
N LEU A 203 25.17 4.03 19.51
CA LEU A 203 25.54 2.69 19.95
C LEU A 203 26.37 1.91 18.93
N ASP A 204 26.66 2.48 17.77
CA ASP A 204 27.45 1.88 16.68
C ASP A 204 27.03 0.45 16.29
N MET A 205 25.70 0.18 16.27
CA MET A 205 25.16 -1.17 16.07
C MET A 205 25.15 -1.62 14.61
N SER A 206 25.82 -0.91 13.69
CA SER A 206 25.90 -1.26 12.27
C SER A 206 24.49 -1.53 11.66
N VAL A 207 24.36 -2.44 10.66
CA VAL A 207 23.08 -2.81 10.02
C VAL A 207 22.05 -3.39 10.98
N ALA A 208 22.50 -4.03 12.07
CA ALA A 208 21.61 -4.53 13.12
C ALA A 208 20.83 -3.38 13.78
N GLY A 209 21.47 -2.21 13.96
CA GLY A 209 20.83 -1.02 14.52
C GLY A 209 19.63 -0.55 13.72
N ALA A 210 19.77 -0.44 12.39
CA ALA A 210 18.68 -0.09 11.47
C ALA A 210 17.52 -1.09 11.56
N ALA A 211 17.83 -2.39 11.56
CA ALA A 211 16.82 -3.44 11.67
C ALA A 211 16.08 -3.41 13.02
N PHE A 212 16.81 -3.18 14.14
CA PHE A 212 16.23 -3.03 15.47
C PHE A 212 15.35 -1.77 15.57
N ALA A 213 15.78 -0.64 15.02
CA ALA A 213 14.99 0.59 15.00
C ALA A 213 13.64 0.36 14.29
N THR A 214 13.66 -0.31 13.14
CA THR A 214 12.45 -0.70 12.41
C THR A 214 11.60 -1.65 13.24
N MET A 215 12.18 -2.69 13.85
CA MET A 215 11.45 -3.66 14.67
C MET A 215 10.75 -2.99 15.85
N VAL A 216 11.44 -2.13 16.60
CA VAL A 216 10.87 -1.42 17.76
C VAL A 216 9.74 -0.49 17.33
N SER A 217 9.90 0.27 16.26
CA SER A 217 8.87 1.18 15.76
C SER A 217 7.64 0.44 15.23
N GLN A 218 7.81 -0.69 14.54
CA GLN A 218 6.71 -1.54 14.07
C GLN A 218 5.98 -2.20 15.25
N MET A 219 6.71 -2.67 16.28
CA MET A 219 6.12 -3.22 17.49
C MET A 219 5.26 -2.16 18.20
N PHE A 220 5.78 -0.95 18.35
CA PHE A 220 5.05 0.17 18.94
C PHE A 220 3.75 0.46 18.19
N THR A 221 3.82 0.64 16.87
CA THR A 221 2.63 0.95 16.05
C THR A 221 1.61 -0.18 16.08
N ALA A 222 2.04 -1.44 16.04
CA ALA A 222 1.19 -2.61 16.12
C ALA A 222 0.45 -2.69 17.46
N VAL A 223 1.19 -2.57 18.57
CA VAL A 223 0.61 -2.66 19.92
C VAL A 223 -0.37 -1.51 20.15
N VAL A 224 0.03 -0.28 19.89
CA VAL A 224 -0.82 0.91 20.11
C VAL A 224 -2.11 0.81 19.29
N LEU A 225 -2.01 0.47 18.00
CA LEU A 225 -3.19 0.45 17.12
C LEU A 225 -4.11 -0.73 17.42
N THR A 226 -3.55 -1.92 17.69
CA THR A 226 -4.33 -3.12 18.03
C THR A 226 -5.03 -2.95 19.38
N VAL A 227 -4.33 -2.45 20.41
CA VAL A 227 -4.93 -2.17 21.72
C VAL A 227 -6.03 -1.12 21.60
N PHE A 228 -5.80 -0.05 20.84
CA PHE A 228 -6.82 0.96 20.56
C PHE A 228 -8.06 0.35 19.91
N LEU A 229 -7.89 -0.48 18.88
CA LEU A 229 -8.99 -1.16 18.19
C LEU A 229 -9.78 -2.07 19.15
N VAL A 230 -9.09 -2.91 19.91
CA VAL A 230 -9.68 -3.87 20.85
C VAL A 230 -10.47 -3.16 21.96
N GLN A 231 -9.92 -2.08 22.51
CA GLN A 231 -10.61 -1.27 23.54
C GLN A 231 -11.82 -0.52 22.97
N ARG A 232 -11.66 0.06 21.79
CA ARG A 232 -12.73 0.85 21.13
C ARG A 232 -13.95 0.00 20.78
N GLU A 233 -13.73 -1.19 20.25
CA GLU A 233 -14.80 -2.11 19.87
C GLU A 233 -15.22 -3.04 21.03
N LYS A 234 -14.67 -2.82 22.23
CA LYS A 234 -15.01 -3.55 23.48
C LYS A 234 -14.85 -5.07 23.38
N LEU A 235 -13.80 -5.50 22.66
CA LEU A 235 -13.51 -6.91 22.49
C LEU A 235 -12.93 -7.59 23.75
N LEU A 236 -12.48 -6.80 24.72
CA LEU A 236 -11.96 -7.30 26.00
C LEU A 236 -13.10 -7.88 26.85
N GLY A 237 -12.93 -9.12 27.26
CA GLY A 237 -13.90 -9.83 28.10
C GLY A 237 -14.91 -10.68 27.33
N ASN A 238 -14.97 -10.57 26.01
CA ASN A 238 -15.77 -11.47 25.17
C ASN A 238 -15.00 -12.78 24.88
N LYS A 239 -15.72 -13.89 24.79
CA LYS A 239 -15.14 -15.12 24.24
C LYS A 239 -15.02 -14.96 22.73
N TRP A 240 -13.81 -14.91 22.22
CA TRP A 240 -13.55 -14.85 20.78
C TRP A 240 -14.15 -16.09 20.10
N LYS A 241 -14.90 -15.85 19.05
CA LYS A 241 -15.48 -16.93 18.23
C LYS A 241 -14.69 -17.01 16.93
N ILE A 242 -13.99 -18.13 16.76
CA ILE A 242 -13.34 -18.45 15.49
C ILE A 242 -14.44 -18.99 14.56
N ASP A 243 -14.70 -18.25 13.48
CA ASP A 243 -15.68 -18.60 12.45
C ASP A 243 -14.96 -18.86 11.13
N LEU A 244 -14.91 -20.14 10.73
CA LEU A 244 -14.25 -20.56 9.49
C LEU A 244 -14.87 -19.91 8.24
N ASN A 245 -16.16 -19.58 8.25
CA ASN A 245 -16.82 -18.93 7.13
C ASN A 245 -16.30 -17.49 6.97
N LEU A 246 -16.14 -16.75 8.08
CA LEU A 246 -15.56 -15.41 8.05
C LEU A 246 -14.08 -15.44 7.64
N ILE A 247 -13.31 -16.38 8.18
CA ILE A 247 -11.92 -16.59 7.78
C ILE A 247 -11.83 -16.85 6.27
N THR A 248 -12.66 -17.77 5.76
CA THR A 248 -12.70 -18.09 4.33
C THR A 248 -13.07 -16.86 3.49
N LYS A 249 -14.06 -16.05 3.92
CA LYS A 249 -14.42 -14.81 3.22
C LYS A 249 -13.23 -13.83 3.16
N VAL A 250 -12.56 -13.59 4.28
CA VAL A 250 -11.39 -12.68 4.34
C VAL A 250 -10.28 -13.18 3.42
N ILE A 251 -9.98 -14.47 3.46
CA ILE A 251 -8.94 -15.10 2.63
C ILE A 251 -9.31 -15.05 1.14
N THR A 252 -10.56 -15.39 0.79
CA THR A 252 -11.04 -15.37 -0.60
C THR A 252 -10.96 -13.97 -1.22
N VAL A 253 -11.23 -12.93 -0.44
CA VAL A 253 -11.11 -11.54 -0.89
C VAL A 253 -9.66 -11.07 -0.87
N GLY A 254 -8.88 -11.46 0.14
CA GLY A 254 -7.54 -10.92 0.39
C GLY A 254 -6.43 -11.59 -0.41
N VAL A 255 -6.46 -12.91 -0.57
CA VAL A 255 -5.38 -13.66 -1.26
C VAL A 255 -5.21 -13.22 -2.72
N PRO A 256 -6.27 -13.02 -3.52
CA PRO A 256 -6.09 -12.48 -4.88
C PRO A 256 -5.36 -11.13 -4.91
N LEU A 257 -5.63 -10.24 -3.95
CA LEU A 257 -4.96 -8.94 -3.85
C LEU A 257 -3.48 -9.08 -3.46
N GLY A 258 -3.18 -10.02 -2.58
CA GLY A 258 -1.80 -10.35 -2.21
C GLY A 258 -1.01 -10.89 -3.40
N ILE A 259 -1.57 -11.85 -4.12
CA ILE A 259 -0.98 -12.41 -5.35
C ILE A 259 -0.80 -11.32 -6.41
N GLN A 260 -1.80 -10.46 -6.60
CA GLN A 260 -1.72 -9.30 -7.50
C GLN A 260 -0.51 -8.41 -7.16
N SER A 261 -0.31 -8.09 -5.87
CA SER A 261 0.81 -7.26 -5.41
C SER A 261 2.16 -7.92 -5.68
N MET A 262 2.30 -9.22 -5.40
CA MET A 262 3.52 -9.97 -5.68
C MET A 262 3.86 -9.99 -7.17
N ILE A 263 2.88 -10.33 -8.02
CA ILE A 263 3.08 -10.42 -9.48
C ILE A 263 3.41 -9.04 -10.08
N LEU A 264 2.78 -7.98 -9.57
CA LEU A 264 3.10 -6.61 -9.99
C LEU A 264 4.54 -6.23 -9.63
N THR A 265 5.02 -6.61 -8.44
CA THR A 265 6.42 -6.41 -8.03
C THR A 265 7.36 -7.16 -8.96
N LEU A 266 7.08 -8.42 -9.28
CA LEU A 266 7.87 -9.21 -10.23
C LEU A 266 7.86 -8.59 -11.64
N SER A 267 6.72 -8.07 -12.11
CA SER A 267 6.63 -7.34 -13.38
C SER A 267 7.54 -6.11 -13.42
N ASN A 268 7.59 -5.35 -12.32
CA ASN A 268 8.48 -4.19 -12.22
C ASN A 268 9.97 -4.61 -12.23
N LEU A 269 10.32 -5.74 -11.61
CA LEU A 269 11.69 -6.29 -11.69
C LEU A 269 12.08 -6.68 -13.13
N VAL A 270 11.13 -7.24 -13.90
CA VAL A 270 11.39 -7.53 -15.33
C VAL A 270 11.65 -6.24 -16.10
N VAL A 271 10.88 -5.18 -15.88
CA VAL A 271 11.14 -3.88 -16.52
C VAL A 271 12.51 -3.33 -16.09
N GLN A 272 12.85 -3.42 -14.80
CA GLN A 272 14.15 -2.99 -14.27
C GLN A 272 15.32 -3.75 -14.92
N TYR A 273 15.15 -5.05 -15.16
CA TYR A 273 16.16 -5.85 -15.89
C TYR A 273 16.46 -5.26 -17.28
N TYR A 274 15.44 -4.85 -18.02
CA TYR A 274 15.64 -4.19 -19.32
C TYR A 274 16.26 -2.81 -19.18
N ILE A 275 15.87 -2.02 -18.17
CA ILE A 275 16.49 -0.70 -17.89
C ILE A 275 17.98 -0.86 -17.60
N ASN A 276 18.38 -1.87 -16.84
CA ASN A 276 19.78 -2.14 -16.52
C ASN A 276 20.63 -2.54 -17.76
N GLY A 277 20.00 -2.86 -18.89
CA GLY A 277 20.67 -3.10 -20.17
C GLY A 277 21.04 -1.82 -20.94
N PHE A 278 20.65 -0.63 -20.47
CA PHE A 278 21.01 0.66 -21.05
C PHE A 278 22.27 1.26 -20.40
N GLY A 279 22.68 2.42 -20.85
CA GLY A 279 23.83 3.14 -20.30
C GLY A 279 23.63 3.64 -18.87
N GLU A 280 24.72 3.98 -18.19
CA GLU A 280 24.70 4.45 -16.80
C GLU A 280 23.82 5.70 -16.61
N ASN A 281 23.84 6.65 -17.58
CA ASN A 281 23.03 7.85 -17.56
C ASN A 281 21.52 7.53 -17.64
N ASP A 282 21.13 6.56 -18.45
CA ASP A 282 19.75 6.11 -18.60
C ASP A 282 19.24 5.43 -17.32
N ILE A 283 20.06 4.58 -16.70
CA ILE A 283 19.72 3.92 -15.42
C ILE A 283 19.57 4.97 -14.33
N ALA A 284 20.47 5.92 -14.25
CA ALA A 284 20.40 7.02 -13.29
C ALA A 284 19.15 7.89 -13.52
N ALA A 285 18.82 8.22 -14.77
CA ALA A 285 17.62 8.97 -15.14
C ALA A 285 16.33 8.27 -14.72
N PHE A 286 16.20 6.96 -14.95
CA PHE A 286 15.04 6.18 -14.49
C PHE A 286 14.96 6.10 -12.97
N THR A 287 16.09 5.95 -12.28
CA THR A 287 16.14 5.92 -10.82
C THR A 287 15.60 7.21 -10.21
N ILE A 288 15.99 8.35 -10.76
CA ILE A 288 15.49 9.67 -10.33
C ILE A 288 14.02 9.85 -10.70
N TYR A 289 13.65 9.44 -11.93
CA TYR A 289 12.27 9.46 -12.38
C TYR A 289 11.34 8.71 -11.40
N PHE A 290 11.68 7.50 -10.95
CA PHE A 290 10.88 6.75 -9.99
C PHE A 290 10.72 7.46 -8.63
N LYS A 291 11.74 8.22 -8.19
CA LYS A 291 11.61 9.04 -6.97
C LYS A 291 10.59 10.16 -7.14
N VAL A 292 10.58 10.81 -8.30
CA VAL A 292 9.62 11.88 -8.64
C VAL A 292 8.22 11.29 -8.88
N GLU A 293 8.13 10.14 -9.56
CA GLU A 293 6.90 9.40 -9.80
C GLU A 293 6.15 9.08 -8.50
N ASN A 294 6.86 8.68 -7.46
CA ASN A 294 6.25 8.38 -6.17
C ASN A 294 5.40 9.53 -5.61
N LEU A 295 5.77 10.81 -5.88
CA LEU A 295 4.99 11.96 -5.43
C LEU A 295 3.58 11.99 -6.06
N ILE A 296 3.43 11.50 -7.30
CA ILE A 296 2.13 11.37 -7.98
C ILE A 296 1.40 10.09 -7.53
N TYR A 297 2.15 9.03 -7.28
CA TYR A 297 1.58 7.73 -6.96
C TYR A 297 0.92 7.67 -5.58
N LEU A 298 1.46 8.40 -4.60
CA LEU A 298 0.91 8.42 -3.24
C LEU A 298 -0.56 8.89 -3.17
N PRO A 299 -0.97 10.02 -3.76
CA PRO A 299 -2.39 10.41 -3.75
C PRO A 299 -3.27 9.45 -4.56
N ILE A 300 -2.78 8.84 -5.66
CA ILE A 300 -3.52 7.83 -6.43
C ILE A 300 -3.89 6.65 -5.52
N MET A 301 -2.92 6.13 -4.76
CA MET A 301 -3.14 5.03 -3.83
C MET A 301 -4.09 5.40 -2.68
N ALA A 302 -4.01 6.63 -2.18
CA ALA A 302 -4.92 7.12 -1.15
C ALA A 302 -6.37 7.20 -1.66
N PHE A 303 -6.58 7.66 -2.90
CA PHE A 303 -7.89 7.66 -3.56
C PHE A 303 -8.42 6.24 -3.76
N GLY A 304 -7.56 5.30 -4.19
CA GLY A 304 -7.91 3.89 -4.30
C GLY A 304 -8.40 3.32 -2.97
N GLN A 305 -7.63 3.48 -1.89
CA GLN A 305 -8.01 2.97 -0.56
C GLN A 305 -9.30 3.60 -0.03
N ALA A 306 -9.51 4.91 -0.25
CA ALA A 306 -10.74 5.59 0.13
C ALA A 306 -11.94 5.02 -0.64
N MET A 307 -11.79 4.72 -1.93
CA MET A 307 -12.85 4.13 -2.75
C MET A 307 -13.18 2.70 -2.31
N VAL A 308 -12.20 1.86 -1.96
CA VAL A 308 -12.44 0.51 -1.41
C VAL A 308 -13.35 0.58 -0.19
N THR A 309 -13.05 1.45 0.76
CA THR A 309 -13.86 1.62 1.98
C THR A 309 -15.25 2.17 1.65
N PHE A 310 -15.32 3.20 0.78
CA PHE A 310 -16.58 3.79 0.35
C PHE A 310 -17.53 2.75 -0.27
N VAL A 311 -17.01 1.96 -1.21
CA VAL A 311 -17.79 0.93 -1.91
C VAL A 311 -18.21 -0.17 -0.94
N GLY A 312 -17.29 -0.69 -0.12
CA GLY A 312 -17.59 -1.73 0.88
C GLY A 312 -18.76 -1.32 1.79
N GLN A 313 -18.70 -0.10 2.38
CA GLN A 313 -19.76 0.38 3.25
C GLN A 313 -21.09 0.60 2.50
N ASN A 314 -21.06 1.11 1.26
CA ASN A 314 -22.29 1.36 0.51
C ASN A 314 -22.93 0.07 -0.03
N ILE A 315 -22.16 -0.96 -0.34
CA ILE A 315 -22.68 -2.31 -0.66
C ILE A 315 -23.41 -2.87 0.57
N GLY A 316 -22.76 -2.90 1.74
CA GLY A 316 -23.40 -3.36 2.96
C GLY A 316 -24.68 -2.59 3.29
N ALA A 317 -24.73 -1.29 3.02
CA ALA A 317 -25.90 -0.43 3.22
C ALA A 317 -26.97 -0.58 2.11
N GLY A 318 -26.75 -1.37 1.05
CA GLY A 318 -27.65 -1.51 -0.10
C GLY A 318 -27.75 -0.24 -0.96
N LYS A 319 -26.81 0.73 -0.85
CA LYS A 319 -26.85 2.04 -1.51
C LYS A 319 -26.14 2.04 -2.87
N VAL A 320 -26.61 1.21 -3.79
CA VAL A 320 -26.03 0.99 -5.12
C VAL A 320 -25.91 2.30 -5.93
N ASP A 321 -26.93 3.14 -5.91
CA ASP A 321 -26.92 4.40 -6.68
C ASP A 321 -25.82 5.35 -6.23
N ARG A 322 -25.48 5.33 -4.92
CA ARG A 322 -24.32 6.10 -4.41
C ARG A 322 -23.00 5.59 -4.99
N ILE A 323 -22.87 4.29 -5.19
CA ILE A 323 -21.66 3.70 -5.80
C ILE A 323 -21.54 4.13 -7.26
N LYS A 324 -22.66 4.08 -8.02
CA LYS A 324 -22.68 4.54 -9.42
C LYS A 324 -22.32 6.02 -9.55
N LYS A 325 -22.84 6.86 -8.65
CA LYS A 325 -22.52 8.28 -8.60
C LYS A 325 -21.07 8.53 -8.18
N ALA A 326 -20.59 7.84 -7.16
CA ALA A 326 -19.19 7.92 -6.71
C ALA A 326 -18.20 7.47 -7.80
N ALA A 327 -18.55 6.44 -8.59
CA ALA A 327 -17.74 5.98 -9.71
C ALA A 327 -17.47 7.09 -10.73
N LEU A 328 -18.42 8.00 -10.95
CA LEU A 328 -18.24 9.14 -11.86
C LEU A 328 -17.53 10.31 -11.16
N GLU A 329 -18.07 10.75 -10.02
CA GLU A 329 -17.58 11.94 -9.30
C GLU A 329 -16.15 11.78 -8.81
N CYS A 330 -15.82 10.63 -8.18
CA CYS A 330 -14.49 10.39 -7.61
C CYS A 330 -13.46 10.09 -8.71
N ASN A 331 -13.81 9.38 -9.81
CA ASN A 331 -12.90 9.21 -10.94
C ASN A 331 -12.57 10.55 -11.60
N PHE A 332 -13.57 11.37 -11.87
CA PHE A 332 -13.36 12.70 -12.45
C PHE A 332 -12.48 13.58 -11.55
N PHE A 333 -12.82 13.65 -10.26
CA PHE A 333 -12.03 14.40 -9.29
C PHE A 333 -10.58 13.92 -9.22
N SER A 334 -10.36 12.61 -9.11
CA SER A 334 -9.02 12.02 -9.02
C SER A 334 -8.21 12.29 -10.30
N ALA A 335 -8.84 12.14 -11.48
CA ALA A 335 -8.20 12.42 -12.76
C ALA A 335 -7.79 13.91 -12.89
N VAL A 336 -8.65 14.84 -12.45
CA VAL A 336 -8.34 16.28 -12.45
C VAL A 336 -7.19 16.60 -11.48
N VAL A 337 -7.25 16.12 -10.23
CA VAL A 337 -6.21 16.37 -9.23
C VAL A 337 -4.86 15.82 -9.68
N ILE A 338 -4.84 14.59 -10.18
CA ILE A 338 -3.59 13.97 -10.66
C ILE A 338 -3.12 14.62 -11.96
N GLY A 339 -4.03 14.99 -12.86
CA GLY A 339 -3.68 15.73 -14.08
C GLY A 339 -3.05 17.09 -13.77
N VAL A 340 -3.59 17.84 -12.82
CA VAL A 340 -3.01 19.11 -12.36
C VAL A 340 -1.64 18.89 -11.72
N LEU A 341 -1.51 17.91 -10.81
CA LEU A 341 -0.24 17.59 -10.16
C LEU A 341 0.82 17.16 -11.19
N SER A 342 0.46 16.30 -12.13
CA SER A 342 1.33 15.89 -13.23
C SER A 342 1.74 17.08 -14.11
N GLY A 343 0.81 17.98 -14.39
CA GLY A 343 1.09 19.21 -15.16
C GLY A 343 2.10 20.11 -14.44
N ILE A 344 1.95 20.31 -13.14
CA ILE A 344 2.92 21.08 -12.31
C ILE A 344 4.29 20.41 -12.36
N LEU A 345 4.36 19.08 -12.15
CA LEU A 345 5.63 18.36 -12.18
C LEU A 345 6.25 18.32 -13.58
N LEU A 346 5.44 18.31 -14.64
CA LEU A 346 5.91 18.40 -16.02
C LEU A 346 6.57 19.76 -16.30
N LEU A 347 5.94 20.86 -15.87
CA LEU A 347 6.46 22.21 -16.04
C LEU A 347 7.72 22.48 -15.20
N SER A 348 7.79 21.91 -13.99
CA SER A 348 8.91 22.06 -13.07
C SER A 348 9.95 20.92 -13.17
N GLY A 349 9.80 20.00 -14.12
CA GLY A 349 10.57 18.76 -14.22
C GLY A 349 12.08 18.94 -14.16
N ARG A 350 12.65 19.90 -14.90
CA ARG A 350 14.08 20.17 -14.86
C ARG A 350 14.57 20.64 -13.48
N GLY A 351 13.80 21.52 -12.82
CA GLY A 351 14.11 21.99 -11.48
C GLY A 351 14.07 20.87 -10.44
N ILE A 352 13.09 19.99 -10.57
CA ILE A 352 12.92 18.85 -9.65
C ILE A 352 14.04 17.81 -9.86
N LEU A 353 14.38 17.48 -11.12
CA LEU A 353 15.47 16.53 -11.40
C LEU A 353 16.81 17.07 -10.88
N LYS A 354 17.05 18.40 -10.96
CA LYS A 354 18.25 19.06 -10.40
C LYS A 354 18.40 18.92 -8.89
N LEU A 355 17.32 18.69 -8.15
CA LEU A 355 17.39 18.41 -6.70
C LEU A 355 18.03 17.04 -6.40
N PHE A 356 18.00 16.12 -7.37
CA PHE A 356 18.50 14.76 -7.21
C PHE A 356 19.81 14.49 -7.93
N CYS A 357 20.12 15.25 -8.99
CA CYS A 357 21.33 15.07 -9.80
C CYS A 357 21.78 16.40 -10.40
N SER A 358 23.10 16.59 -10.47
CA SER A 358 23.73 17.76 -11.11
C SER A 358 24.18 17.49 -12.55
N ASP A 359 24.13 16.23 -13.00
CA ASP A 359 24.55 15.85 -14.35
C ASP A 359 23.47 16.22 -15.38
N GLU A 360 23.83 17.10 -16.32
CA GLU A 360 22.89 17.61 -17.34
C GLU A 360 22.47 16.52 -18.35
N GLU A 361 23.27 15.48 -18.61
CA GLU A 361 22.92 14.39 -19.50
C GLU A 361 21.83 13.51 -18.85
N VAL A 362 22.02 13.16 -17.57
CA VAL A 362 21.01 12.42 -16.78
C VAL A 362 19.70 13.19 -16.68
N ILE A 363 19.78 14.51 -16.47
CA ILE A 363 18.60 15.38 -16.42
C ILE A 363 17.89 15.41 -17.78
N ALA A 364 18.62 15.47 -18.89
CA ALA A 364 18.04 15.48 -20.22
C ALA A 364 17.29 14.17 -20.52
N GLU A 365 17.88 13.01 -20.19
CA GLU A 365 17.19 11.71 -20.33
C GLU A 365 15.99 11.60 -19.39
N GLY A 366 16.11 12.01 -18.14
CA GLY A 366 15.00 12.07 -17.19
C GLY A 366 13.83 12.93 -17.66
N LEU A 367 14.11 14.08 -18.29
CA LEU A 367 13.07 14.92 -18.89
C LEU A 367 12.33 14.20 -20.02
N LYS A 368 13.02 13.45 -20.88
CA LYS A 368 12.36 12.68 -21.95
C LYS A 368 11.38 11.65 -21.36
N ILE A 369 11.76 10.95 -20.29
CA ILE A 369 10.90 9.99 -19.59
C ILE A 369 9.66 10.70 -19.00
N ILE A 370 9.87 11.83 -18.32
CA ILE A 370 8.80 12.64 -17.72
C ILE A 370 7.82 13.13 -18.78
N HIS A 371 8.28 13.64 -19.92
CA HIS A 371 7.41 14.14 -20.99
C HIS A 371 6.58 13.03 -21.64
N ILE A 372 7.04 11.78 -21.62
CA ILE A 372 6.29 10.64 -22.15
C ILE A 372 5.24 10.14 -21.15
N SER A 373 5.59 10.03 -19.87
CA SER A 373 4.74 9.35 -18.89
C SER A 373 3.77 10.28 -18.16
N PHE A 374 4.21 11.49 -17.75
CA PHE A 374 3.43 12.37 -16.87
C PHE A 374 2.11 12.86 -17.49
N PRO A 375 2.01 13.18 -18.79
CA PRO A 375 0.73 13.54 -19.39
C PRO A 375 -0.39 12.51 -19.21
N PHE A 376 -0.05 11.25 -18.92
CA PHE A 376 -0.98 10.14 -18.85
C PHE A 376 -1.29 9.64 -17.43
N TYR A 377 -0.75 10.23 -16.36
CA TYR A 377 -1.00 9.78 -14.99
C TYR A 377 -2.47 9.88 -14.55
N PHE A 378 -3.26 10.76 -15.19
CA PHE A 378 -4.71 10.79 -14.96
C PHE A 378 -5.38 9.44 -15.31
N ILE A 379 -4.84 8.69 -16.31
CA ILE A 379 -5.31 7.34 -16.64
C ILE A 379 -5.00 6.37 -15.50
N CYS A 380 -3.82 6.51 -14.87
CA CYS A 380 -3.45 5.73 -13.71
C CYS A 380 -4.42 5.99 -12.52
N ALA A 381 -4.84 7.24 -12.32
CA ALA A 381 -5.87 7.56 -11.32
C ALA A 381 -7.22 6.89 -11.63
N ILE A 382 -7.66 6.91 -12.89
CA ILE A 382 -8.92 6.28 -13.32
C ILE A 382 -8.87 4.76 -13.12
N LEU A 383 -7.78 4.09 -13.55
CA LEU A 383 -7.65 2.64 -13.38
C LEU A 383 -7.63 2.25 -11.89
N GLU A 384 -6.96 3.02 -11.03
CA GLU A 384 -6.84 2.70 -9.60
C GLU A 384 -8.18 2.90 -8.88
N VAL A 385 -8.87 4.02 -9.11
CA VAL A 385 -10.19 4.29 -8.50
C VAL A 385 -11.24 3.29 -9.00
N THR A 386 -11.27 2.99 -10.32
CA THR A 386 -12.23 2.03 -10.89
C THR A 386 -11.91 0.59 -10.42
N GLY A 387 -10.63 0.20 -10.38
CA GLY A 387 -10.21 -1.08 -9.81
C GLY A 387 -10.59 -1.22 -8.33
N SER A 388 -10.54 -0.12 -7.59
CA SER A 388 -10.95 -0.07 -6.19
C SER A 388 -12.44 -0.28 -5.99
N ILE A 389 -13.28 0.04 -6.97
CA ILE A 389 -14.73 -0.28 -6.94
C ILE A 389 -14.90 -1.81 -6.94
N LEU A 390 -14.20 -2.53 -7.81
CA LEU A 390 -14.27 -4.00 -7.85
C LEU A 390 -13.71 -4.61 -6.54
N ARG A 391 -12.59 -4.09 -6.04
CA ARG A 391 -11.99 -4.55 -4.77
C ARG A 391 -12.94 -4.34 -3.59
N GLY A 392 -13.54 -3.17 -3.45
CA GLY A 392 -14.53 -2.85 -2.41
C GLY A 392 -15.81 -3.67 -2.52
N ALA A 393 -16.18 -4.10 -3.72
CA ALA A 393 -17.28 -5.04 -3.96
C ALA A 393 -16.92 -6.51 -3.69
N GLY A 394 -15.68 -6.81 -3.26
CA GLY A 394 -15.23 -8.17 -3.04
C GLY A 394 -14.90 -8.95 -4.33
N LYS A 395 -14.97 -8.30 -5.51
CA LYS A 395 -14.62 -8.91 -6.81
C LYS A 395 -13.11 -8.82 -7.08
N THR A 396 -12.33 -9.28 -6.11
CA THR A 396 -10.87 -9.15 -6.09
C THR A 396 -10.16 -10.07 -7.08
N LEU A 397 -10.73 -11.24 -7.38
CA LEU A 397 -10.21 -12.14 -8.40
C LEU A 397 -10.24 -11.46 -9.80
N GLN A 398 -11.35 -10.77 -10.13
CA GLN A 398 -11.46 -10.03 -11.39
C GLN A 398 -10.43 -8.89 -11.45
N SER A 399 -10.27 -8.15 -10.33
CA SER A 399 -9.24 -7.10 -10.23
C SER A 399 -7.84 -7.68 -10.46
N MET A 400 -7.52 -8.80 -9.81
CA MET A 400 -6.23 -9.48 -9.97
C MET A 400 -5.98 -9.89 -11.44
N VAL A 401 -6.96 -10.53 -12.07
CA VAL A 401 -6.82 -10.98 -13.48
C VAL A 401 -6.59 -9.79 -14.41
N ILE A 402 -7.35 -8.70 -14.26
CA ILE A 402 -7.17 -7.50 -15.08
C ILE A 402 -5.75 -6.94 -14.92
N VAL A 403 -5.26 -6.82 -13.69
CA VAL A 403 -3.90 -6.30 -13.43
C VAL A 403 -2.83 -7.22 -14.01
N ILE A 404 -2.95 -8.54 -13.80
CA ILE A 404 -1.98 -9.51 -14.34
C ILE A 404 -1.95 -9.46 -15.87
N VAL A 405 -3.11 -9.42 -16.52
CA VAL A 405 -3.19 -9.38 -17.98
C VAL A 405 -2.63 -8.07 -18.54
N SER A 406 -3.01 -6.91 -17.95
CA SER A 406 -2.66 -5.60 -18.50
C SER A 406 -1.31 -5.07 -18.00
N LEU A 407 -1.08 -5.04 -16.67
CA LEU A 407 0.12 -4.43 -16.10
C LEU A 407 1.31 -5.40 -16.02
N CYS A 408 1.11 -6.69 -16.26
CA CYS A 408 2.19 -7.66 -16.34
C CYS A 408 2.28 -8.26 -17.73
N GLY A 409 1.31 -9.03 -18.19
CA GLY A 409 1.37 -9.72 -19.48
C GLY A 409 1.51 -8.77 -20.66
N PHE A 410 0.55 -7.88 -20.86
CA PHE A 410 0.59 -6.89 -21.94
C PHE A 410 1.80 -5.96 -21.83
N ARG A 411 2.16 -5.52 -20.62
CA ARG A 411 3.33 -4.66 -20.37
C ARG A 411 4.63 -5.33 -20.87
N ILE A 412 4.87 -6.58 -20.54
CA ILE A 412 6.09 -7.30 -20.93
C ILE A 412 6.10 -7.56 -22.44
N ILE A 413 4.96 -7.89 -23.05
CA ILE A 413 4.86 -8.11 -24.49
C ILE A 413 5.16 -6.81 -25.24
N ILE A 414 4.50 -5.70 -24.88
CA ILE A 414 4.69 -4.42 -25.57
C ILE A 414 6.11 -3.87 -25.36
N LEU A 415 6.71 -4.11 -24.17
CA LEU A 415 8.12 -3.77 -23.90
C LEU A 415 9.05 -4.44 -24.90
N LYS A 416 8.92 -5.75 -25.09
CA LYS A 416 9.73 -6.50 -26.06
C LYS A 416 9.53 -5.99 -27.48
N VAL A 417 8.27 -5.75 -27.89
CA VAL A 417 7.95 -5.25 -29.25
C VAL A 417 8.56 -3.86 -29.48
N LEU A 418 8.47 -2.95 -28.52
CA LEU A 418 9.02 -1.60 -28.66
C LEU A 418 10.56 -1.63 -28.66
N LEU A 419 11.18 -2.45 -27.84
CA LEU A 419 12.66 -2.58 -27.80
C LEU A 419 13.23 -3.20 -29.06
N ILE A 420 12.52 -4.10 -29.74
CA ILE A 420 12.93 -4.63 -31.07
C ILE A 420 12.90 -3.52 -32.13
N ARG A 421 11.92 -2.57 -32.04
CA ARG A 421 11.80 -1.49 -33.02
C ARG A 421 12.77 -0.33 -32.76
N SER A 422 12.93 0.03 -31.49
CA SER A 422 13.81 1.11 -31.06
C SER A 422 14.38 0.78 -29.69
N HIS A 423 15.69 0.48 -29.65
CA HIS A 423 16.38 0.18 -28.38
C HIS A 423 16.72 1.51 -27.68
N THR A 424 15.71 2.15 -27.12
CA THR A 424 15.82 3.48 -26.47
C THR A 424 15.10 3.49 -25.13
N ILE A 425 15.57 4.32 -24.21
CA ILE A 425 14.96 4.51 -22.91
C ILE A 425 13.52 5.07 -23.01
N GLN A 426 13.23 5.86 -24.05
CA GLN A 426 11.89 6.37 -24.36
C GLN A 426 10.90 5.25 -24.70
N ALA A 427 11.36 4.19 -25.36
CA ALA A 427 10.53 3.00 -25.64
C ALA A 427 10.08 2.35 -24.32
N VAL A 428 10.98 2.23 -23.34
CA VAL A 428 10.64 1.72 -22.01
C VAL A 428 9.65 2.64 -21.31
N ALA A 429 9.85 3.96 -21.34
CA ALA A 429 8.93 4.93 -20.73
C ALA A 429 7.51 4.85 -21.33
N THR A 430 7.40 4.62 -22.64
CA THR A 430 6.11 4.52 -23.36
C THR A 430 5.27 3.29 -22.95
N VAL A 431 5.91 2.25 -22.44
CA VAL A 431 5.23 1.02 -21.99
C VAL A 431 4.26 1.31 -20.83
N TYR A 432 4.60 2.26 -19.95
CA TYR A 432 3.77 2.58 -18.77
C TYR A 432 2.40 3.15 -19.17
N PRO A 433 2.30 4.26 -19.92
CA PRO A 433 1.00 4.78 -20.38
C PRO A 433 0.18 3.77 -21.17
N LEU A 434 0.79 2.97 -22.04
CA LEU A 434 0.09 1.95 -22.82
C LEU A 434 -0.51 0.86 -21.92
N SER A 435 0.24 0.39 -20.92
CA SER A 435 -0.26 -0.60 -19.98
C SER A 435 -1.35 -0.04 -19.06
N TRP A 436 -1.25 1.23 -18.63
CA TRP A 436 -2.30 1.90 -17.86
C TRP A 436 -3.58 2.07 -18.68
N PHE A 437 -3.47 2.45 -19.95
CA PHE A 437 -4.62 2.57 -20.85
C PHE A 437 -5.33 1.21 -21.02
N CYS A 438 -4.56 0.14 -21.29
CA CYS A 438 -5.11 -1.21 -21.36
C CYS A 438 -5.85 -1.60 -20.07
N ALA A 439 -5.25 -1.37 -18.92
CA ALA A 439 -5.85 -1.64 -17.62
C ALA A 439 -7.12 -0.81 -17.38
N ALA A 440 -7.08 0.49 -17.69
CA ALA A 440 -8.23 1.38 -17.52
C ALA A 440 -9.42 0.93 -18.39
N VAL A 441 -9.19 0.57 -19.64
CA VAL A 441 -10.24 0.05 -20.55
C VAL A 441 -10.85 -1.23 -19.99
N LEU A 442 -10.03 -2.17 -19.51
CA LEU A 442 -10.51 -3.42 -18.92
C LEU A 442 -11.28 -3.19 -17.62
N PHE A 443 -10.80 -2.32 -16.74
CA PHE A 443 -11.51 -1.99 -15.49
C PHE A 443 -12.83 -1.27 -15.76
N VAL A 444 -12.85 -0.28 -16.64
CA VAL A 444 -14.08 0.44 -17.00
C VAL A 444 -15.07 -0.50 -17.68
N GLY A 445 -14.62 -1.34 -18.62
CA GLY A 445 -15.45 -2.35 -19.28
C GLY A 445 -16.04 -3.35 -18.28
N CYS A 446 -15.23 -3.85 -17.34
CA CYS A 446 -15.68 -4.73 -16.28
C CYS A 446 -16.69 -4.04 -15.36
N TRP A 447 -16.45 -2.79 -14.95
CA TRP A 447 -17.40 -1.99 -14.17
C TRP A 447 -18.71 -1.76 -14.94
N MET A 448 -18.66 -1.40 -16.23
CA MET A 448 -19.85 -1.19 -17.05
C MET A 448 -20.69 -2.46 -17.18
N TYR A 449 -20.04 -3.64 -17.25
CA TYR A 449 -20.73 -4.93 -17.26
C TYR A 449 -21.45 -5.23 -15.95
N TYR A 450 -20.81 -4.94 -14.81
CA TYR A 450 -21.34 -5.28 -13.49
C TYR A 450 -22.30 -4.25 -12.90
N LYS A 451 -22.18 -2.96 -13.24
CA LYS A 451 -22.90 -1.85 -12.58
C LYS A 451 -24.41 -1.98 -12.50
N ASN A 452 -25.01 -2.79 -13.38
CA ASN A 452 -26.46 -3.02 -13.42
C ASN A 452 -26.86 -4.45 -12.98
N LYS A 453 -25.91 -5.30 -12.61
CA LYS A 453 -26.20 -6.67 -12.16
C LYS A 453 -26.40 -6.73 -10.65
N MET A 454 -27.53 -7.30 -10.21
CA MET A 454 -27.84 -7.51 -8.79
C MET A 454 -26.79 -8.37 -8.10
N ASP A 455 -26.24 -9.39 -8.77
CA ASP A 455 -25.21 -10.29 -8.24
C ASP A 455 -23.87 -9.61 -7.92
N PHE A 456 -23.66 -8.39 -8.45
CA PHE A 456 -22.46 -7.61 -8.10
C PHE A 456 -22.55 -7.05 -6.68
N TYR A 457 -23.78 -6.75 -6.22
CA TYR A 457 -24.07 -6.11 -4.95
C TYR A 457 -24.57 -7.09 -3.89
N GLY A 458 -24.89 -8.32 -4.29
CA GLY A 458 -25.50 -9.37 -3.46
C GLY A 458 -24.49 -10.41 -2.96
N ALA A 459 -23.42 -10.01 -2.30
CA ALA A 459 -22.41 -10.94 -1.76
C ALA A 459 -22.57 -11.25 -0.26
N PHE A 460 -23.80 -11.14 0.28
CA PHE A 460 -24.09 -11.51 1.69
C PHE A 460 -25.23 -12.47 1.83
#